data_2e17f96a3fa1b7eb2f8f587e911c05f5
#
_entry.id   2e17f96a3fa1b7eb2f8f587e911c05f5
#
_cell.length_a   1.000
_cell.length_b   1.000
_cell.length_c   1.000
_cell.angle_alpha   90.00
_cell.angle_beta   90.00
_cell.angle_gamma   90.00
#
_symmetry.space_group_name_H-M   'P 1'
#
loop_
_entity.id
_entity.type
_entity.pdbx_description
1 polymer ?
#
loop_
_entity_poly.entity_id
_entity_poly.type
_entity_poly.pdbx_seq_one_letter_code
_entity_poly.pdbx_strand_id
1 'polypeptide(L)'
;RSYATKISRRFAKDTFSVSAGLSYQDDEVDSGVPGGPALGIQSKRTPELMLGLYRMLDAYSSVSFNLTYGRPKGYLSDPYKQIGATETLFPGDPLLEQDVFYLYPENRPDKRDTFTAYLEGKKYFSELEGSLETSYRFFADNSDLQGHTIELKWLQRVGEKIVLQPLYRFYKQSQADFYNITLDGTGISPSLQPNGNTPYYSADYRLSDLSTSTFGIKITYFKTQDLSFDLSLDRYLVKGRDGVTDQRVYPDAKVMTLGMQWEF
;
A
#
# COMPACT_ATOMS: atom_id res chain seq x y z
N ARG A 1 16.56 9.63 -5.87
CA ARG A 1 17.80 8.87 -5.52
C ARG A 1 17.48 7.91 -4.40
N SER A 2 18.02 6.66 -4.45
CA SER A 2 17.78 5.67 -3.40
C SER A 2 19.10 5.03 -2.97
N TYR A 3 19.26 4.88 -1.66
CA TYR A 3 20.41 4.23 -1.03
C TYR A 3 19.88 3.21 -0.04
N ALA A 4 20.43 2.00 -0.05
CA ALA A 4 20.08 0.95 0.91
C ALA A 4 21.30 0.13 1.29
N THR A 5 21.37 -0.25 2.54
CA THR A 5 22.35 -1.21 3.05
C THR A 5 21.64 -2.21 3.95
N LYS A 6 22.10 -3.47 3.89
CA LYS A 6 21.58 -4.55 4.73
C LYS A 6 22.74 -5.40 5.22
N ILE A 7 22.78 -5.66 6.52
CA ILE A 7 23.70 -6.57 7.15
C ILE A 7 22.91 -7.77 7.67
N SER A 8 23.39 -8.97 7.42
CA SER A 8 22.79 -10.18 7.96
C SER A 8 23.83 -11.10 8.56
N ARG A 9 23.48 -11.77 9.65
CA ARG A 9 24.30 -12.79 10.29
C ARG A 9 23.50 -14.07 10.45
N ARG A 10 24.13 -15.20 10.07
CA ARG A 10 23.57 -16.54 10.19
C ARG A 10 24.14 -17.24 11.41
N PHE A 11 23.34 -18.08 12.03
CA PHE A 11 23.63 -18.83 13.24
C PHE A 11 23.08 -20.25 13.12
N ALA A 12 23.44 -21.11 14.08
CA ALA A 12 22.90 -22.47 14.21
C ALA A 12 22.96 -23.26 12.91
N LYS A 13 24.13 -23.32 12.29
CA LYS A 13 24.36 -24.00 10.98
C LYS A 13 23.42 -23.48 9.88
N ASP A 14 23.28 -22.15 9.79
CA ASP A 14 22.45 -21.43 8.80
C ASP A 14 20.92 -21.60 8.93
N THR A 15 20.44 -22.23 10.02
CA THR A 15 18.99 -22.39 10.25
C THR A 15 18.33 -21.18 10.87
N PHE A 16 19.11 -20.23 11.38
CA PHE A 16 18.64 -18.98 11.96
C PHE A 16 19.44 -17.78 11.43
N SER A 17 18.77 -16.71 11.06
CA SER A 17 19.43 -15.46 10.68
C SER A 17 18.76 -14.24 11.25
N VAL A 18 19.59 -13.24 11.57
CA VAL A 18 19.17 -11.89 11.96
C VAL A 18 19.69 -10.92 10.92
N SER A 19 18.87 -9.95 10.55
CA SER A 19 19.25 -8.89 9.62
C SER A 19 18.83 -7.53 10.13
N ALA A 20 19.64 -6.52 9.82
CA ALA A 20 19.32 -5.11 10.01
C ALA A 20 19.60 -4.37 8.70
N GLY A 21 18.75 -3.42 8.35
CA GLY A 21 18.88 -2.65 7.15
C GLY A 21 18.49 -1.19 7.37
N LEU A 22 19.13 -0.32 6.61
CA LEU A 22 18.81 1.10 6.51
C LEU A 22 18.57 1.44 5.05
N SER A 23 17.53 2.19 4.78
CA SER A 23 17.29 2.78 3.46
C SER A 23 17.02 4.27 3.58
N TYR A 24 17.36 4.99 2.52
CA TYR A 24 17.08 6.41 2.38
C TYR A 24 16.72 6.67 0.92
N GLN A 25 15.53 7.22 0.71
CA GLN A 25 15.05 7.62 -0.60
C GLN A 25 14.84 9.13 -0.63
N ASP A 26 15.32 9.79 -1.68
CA ASP A 26 15.18 11.22 -1.94
C ASP A 26 14.54 11.40 -3.31
N ASP A 27 13.28 11.82 -3.32
CA ASP A 27 12.44 11.97 -4.49
C ASP A 27 12.11 13.45 -4.73
N GLU A 28 11.99 13.80 -5.99
CA GLU A 28 11.41 15.05 -6.44
C GLU A 28 9.98 14.77 -6.94
N VAL A 29 9.04 15.58 -6.49
CA VAL A 29 7.63 15.52 -6.89
C VAL A 29 7.32 16.82 -7.64
N ASP A 30 6.98 16.69 -8.92
CA ASP A 30 6.44 17.81 -9.68
C ASP A 30 4.94 17.93 -9.38
N SER A 31 4.58 19.01 -8.68
CA SER A 31 3.20 19.30 -8.31
C SER A 31 2.45 20.15 -9.34
N GLY A 32 3.04 20.37 -10.52
CA GLY A 32 2.49 21.19 -11.60
C GLY A 32 1.36 20.52 -12.36
N VAL A 33 0.20 20.29 -11.73
CA VAL A 33 -1.00 19.77 -12.39
C VAL A 33 -1.75 20.92 -13.06
N PRO A 34 -2.20 20.81 -14.32
CA PRO A 34 -3.08 21.81 -14.94
C PRO A 34 -4.32 22.06 -14.08
N GLY A 35 -4.50 23.33 -13.63
CA GLY A 35 -5.57 23.74 -12.73
C GLY A 35 -5.32 23.44 -11.24
N GLY A 36 -4.18 22.85 -10.89
CA GLY A 36 -3.74 22.67 -9.50
C GLY A 36 -2.82 23.80 -9.01
N PRO A 37 -2.37 23.73 -7.74
CA PRO A 37 -1.48 24.71 -7.17
C PRO A 37 -0.12 24.64 -7.88
N ALA A 38 0.38 25.78 -8.36
CA ALA A 38 1.72 25.90 -8.95
C ALA A 38 2.80 25.88 -7.85
N LEU A 39 2.99 24.75 -7.19
CA LEU A 39 3.94 24.61 -6.08
C LEU A 39 5.38 24.35 -6.55
N GLY A 40 5.58 24.15 -7.88
CA GLY A 40 6.86 23.78 -8.45
C GLY A 40 7.34 22.40 -7.99
N ILE A 41 8.64 22.15 -8.17
CA ILE A 41 9.26 20.88 -7.75
C ILE A 41 9.39 20.85 -6.23
N GLN A 42 8.80 19.84 -5.61
CA GLN A 42 8.83 19.59 -4.18
C GLN A 42 9.73 18.40 -3.83
N SER A 43 10.32 18.36 -2.65
CA SER A 43 11.15 17.25 -2.21
C SER A 43 10.38 16.35 -1.23
N LYS A 44 10.64 15.02 -1.36
CA LYS A 44 10.17 14.01 -0.42
C LYS A 44 11.33 13.10 -0.05
N ARG A 45 11.54 12.90 1.24
CA ARG A 45 12.63 12.08 1.79
C ARG A 45 12.06 10.99 2.67
N THR A 46 12.52 9.76 2.46
CA THR A 46 12.01 8.60 3.19
C THR A 46 13.17 7.80 3.79
N PRO A 47 13.61 8.12 5.02
CA PRO A 47 14.47 7.22 5.77
C PRO A 47 13.67 6.04 6.34
N GLU A 48 14.27 4.83 6.31
CA GLU A 48 13.68 3.62 6.89
C GLU A 48 14.72 2.79 7.61
N LEU A 49 14.29 2.16 8.69
CA LEU A 49 15.03 1.15 9.46
C LEU A 49 14.27 -0.18 9.36
N MET A 50 14.95 -1.26 9.05
CA MET A 50 14.41 -2.61 8.98
C MET A 50 15.17 -3.55 9.89
N LEU A 51 14.45 -4.39 10.65
CA LEU A 51 14.97 -5.53 11.41
C LEU A 51 14.29 -6.79 10.92
N GLY A 52 15.03 -7.87 10.71
CA GLY A 52 14.50 -9.13 10.21
C GLY A 52 15.05 -10.32 10.96
N LEU A 53 14.18 -11.29 11.21
CA LEU A 53 14.48 -12.60 11.76
C LEU A 53 14.00 -13.66 10.76
N TYR A 54 14.81 -14.69 10.54
CA TYR A 54 14.44 -15.85 9.75
C TYR A 54 14.86 -17.12 10.50
N ARG A 55 14.01 -18.13 10.51
CA ARG A 55 14.29 -19.43 11.10
C ARG A 55 13.74 -20.58 10.24
N MET A 56 14.58 -21.51 9.90
CA MET A 56 14.18 -22.84 9.50
C MET A 56 13.73 -23.61 10.74
N LEU A 57 12.48 -24.08 10.74
CA LEU A 57 11.92 -24.89 11.84
C LEU A 57 12.30 -26.35 11.67
N ASP A 58 12.25 -26.85 10.44
CA ASP A 58 12.67 -28.17 9.99
C ASP A 58 13.02 -28.14 8.48
N ALA A 59 13.26 -29.31 7.86
CA ALA A 59 13.62 -29.40 6.43
C ALA A 59 12.51 -28.92 5.48
N TYR A 60 11.28 -28.79 5.96
CA TYR A 60 10.08 -28.51 5.16
C TYR A 60 9.39 -27.22 5.57
N SER A 61 9.81 -26.58 6.65
CA SER A 61 9.13 -25.38 7.17
C SER A 61 10.08 -24.28 7.62
N SER A 62 9.66 -23.05 7.38
CA SER A 62 10.40 -21.87 7.79
C SER A 62 9.43 -20.74 8.21
N VAL A 63 9.94 -19.82 9.02
CA VAL A 63 9.24 -18.62 9.45
C VAL A 63 10.16 -17.41 9.32
N SER A 64 9.61 -16.28 8.89
CA SER A 64 10.30 -15.00 8.91
C SER A 64 9.45 -13.94 9.58
N PHE A 65 10.11 -13.03 10.28
CA PHE A 65 9.50 -11.87 10.92
C PHE A 65 10.33 -10.63 10.59
N ASN A 66 9.66 -9.57 10.12
CA ASN A 66 10.31 -8.32 9.78
C ASN A 66 9.56 -7.15 10.44
N LEU A 67 10.33 -6.21 10.98
CA LEU A 67 9.85 -4.92 11.46
C LEU A 67 10.46 -3.83 10.59
N THR A 68 9.65 -2.87 10.17
CA THR A 68 10.10 -1.69 9.44
C THR A 68 9.52 -0.45 10.10
N TYR A 69 10.38 0.53 10.38
CA TYR A 69 10.00 1.87 10.78
C TYR A 69 10.44 2.83 9.69
N GLY A 70 9.51 3.62 9.19
CA GLY A 70 9.75 4.64 8.16
C GLY A 70 9.32 6.02 8.64
N ARG A 71 10.01 7.06 8.14
CA ARG A 71 9.68 8.44 8.46
C ARG A 71 9.71 9.34 7.23
N PRO A 72 8.81 9.11 6.25
CA PRO A 72 8.68 10.03 5.13
C PRO A 72 8.39 11.46 5.59
N LYS A 73 9.03 12.42 4.95
CA LYS A 73 8.88 13.85 5.23
C LYS A 73 9.11 14.70 3.97
N GLY A 74 8.53 15.91 3.98
CA GLY A 74 8.48 16.83 2.87
C GLY A 74 7.10 16.82 2.21
N TYR A 75 7.00 16.91 0.89
CA TYR A 75 5.72 16.93 0.21
C TYR A 75 5.09 15.51 0.18
N LEU A 76 4.09 15.27 1.02
CA LEU A 76 3.41 13.98 1.14
C LEU A 76 1.98 14.01 0.56
N SER A 77 1.48 15.17 0.14
CA SER A 77 0.20 15.30 -0.55
C SER A 77 0.28 14.74 -1.98
N ASP A 78 -0.84 14.26 -2.50
CA ASP A 78 -0.97 13.82 -3.88
C ASP A 78 -1.46 15.00 -4.72
N PRO A 79 -0.66 15.52 -5.69
CA PRO A 79 -1.04 16.70 -6.46
C PRO A 79 -2.30 16.51 -7.32
N TYR A 80 -2.74 15.27 -7.54
CA TYR A 80 -3.94 14.94 -8.30
C TYR A 80 -5.19 14.79 -7.42
N LYS A 81 -5.07 14.98 -6.09
CA LYS A 81 -6.19 14.82 -5.15
C LYS A 81 -6.72 16.18 -4.72
N GLN A 82 -8.04 16.30 -4.80
CA GLN A 82 -8.78 17.50 -4.43
C GLN A 82 -9.92 17.13 -3.49
N ILE A 83 -10.35 18.10 -2.68
CA ILE A 83 -11.50 18.00 -1.78
C ILE A 83 -12.44 19.15 -2.05
N GLY A 84 -13.75 18.89 -2.01
CA GLY A 84 -14.79 19.91 -2.22
C GLY A 84 -15.11 20.67 -0.94
N ALA A 85 -15.42 21.94 -1.11
CA ALA A 85 -16.03 22.79 -0.09
C ALA A 85 -17.04 23.73 -0.73
N THR A 86 -18.16 23.95 -0.05
CA THR A 86 -19.16 24.94 -0.44
C THR A 86 -18.89 26.25 0.29
N GLU A 87 -18.75 27.34 -0.46
CA GLU A 87 -18.57 28.68 0.10
C GLU A 87 -19.79 29.54 -0.24
N THR A 88 -20.38 30.19 0.76
CA THR A 88 -21.44 31.18 0.54
C THR A 88 -20.82 32.52 0.18
N LEU A 89 -21.02 32.96 -1.05
CA LEU A 89 -20.63 34.30 -1.51
C LEU A 89 -21.67 35.32 -1.11
N PHE A 90 -21.22 36.51 -0.68
CA PHE A 90 -22.06 37.64 -0.26
C PHE A 90 -23.07 37.26 0.83
N PRO A 91 -22.65 36.65 1.95
CA PRO A 91 -23.56 36.17 2.99
C PRO A 91 -24.39 37.33 3.57
N GLY A 92 -25.69 37.16 3.67
CA GLY A 92 -26.65 38.15 4.17
C GLY A 92 -27.16 39.17 3.13
N ASP A 93 -26.70 39.11 1.86
CA ASP A 93 -27.26 39.89 0.77
C ASP A 93 -28.39 39.13 0.07
N PRO A 94 -29.67 39.57 0.19
CA PRO A 94 -30.80 38.79 -0.35
C PRO A 94 -30.84 38.69 -1.88
N LEU A 95 -30.01 39.46 -2.61
CA LEU A 95 -29.95 39.45 -4.07
C LEU A 95 -28.71 38.77 -4.63
N LEU A 96 -27.63 38.72 -3.85
CA LEU A 96 -26.32 38.23 -4.33
C LEU A 96 -25.82 36.98 -3.59
N GLU A 97 -26.43 36.65 -2.43
CA GLU A 97 -26.05 35.44 -1.69
C GLU A 97 -26.25 34.19 -2.55
N GLN A 98 -25.15 33.46 -2.72
CA GLN A 98 -25.17 32.21 -3.45
C GLN A 98 -24.11 31.25 -2.91
N ASP A 99 -24.43 29.97 -2.90
CA ASP A 99 -23.51 28.91 -2.57
C ASP A 99 -22.75 28.47 -3.82
N VAL A 100 -21.43 28.46 -3.74
CA VAL A 100 -20.54 28.04 -4.82
C VAL A 100 -19.67 26.90 -4.32
N PHE A 101 -19.66 25.82 -5.08
CA PHE A 101 -18.82 24.66 -4.78
C PHE A 101 -17.43 24.83 -5.39
N TYR A 102 -16.40 24.77 -4.57
CA TYR A 102 -15.00 24.85 -4.96
C TYR A 102 -14.26 23.54 -4.71
N LEU A 103 -13.22 23.29 -5.52
CA LEU A 103 -12.27 22.19 -5.33
C LEU A 103 -10.93 22.76 -4.86
N TYR A 104 -10.44 22.25 -3.76
CA TYR A 104 -9.18 22.59 -3.15
C TYR A 104 -8.20 21.43 -3.22
N PRO A 105 -6.88 21.68 -3.40
CA PRO A 105 -5.89 20.64 -3.26
C PRO A 105 -5.92 20.07 -1.83
N GLU A 106 -5.65 18.79 -1.68
CA GLU A 106 -5.53 18.18 -0.36
C GLU A 106 -4.33 18.76 0.42
N ASN A 107 -4.40 18.71 1.75
CA ASN A 107 -3.32 19.11 2.64
C ASN A 107 -3.02 17.99 3.65
N ARG A 108 -2.05 17.14 3.33
CA ARG A 108 -1.58 16.09 4.24
C ARG A 108 -0.44 16.60 5.12
N PRO A 109 -0.19 15.97 6.29
CA PRO A 109 1.00 16.24 7.09
C PRO A 109 2.27 16.14 6.25
N ASP A 110 3.22 17.06 6.44
CA ASP A 110 4.54 17.04 5.81
C ASP A 110 5.49 15.98 6.38
N LYS A 111 5.03 15.24 7.40
CA LYS A 111 5.77 14.18 8.08
C LYS A 111 4.82 13.09 8.53
N ARG A 112 5.24 11.85 8.29
CA ARG A 112 4.48 10.66 8.66
C ARG A 112 5.40 9.63 9.28
N ASP A 113 5.11 9.20 10.51
CA ASP A 113 5.81 8.08 11.13
C ASP A 113 5.03 6.80 10.78
N THR A 114 5.69 5.80 10.23
CA THR A 114 5.06 4.53 9.80
C THR A 114 5.74 3.35 10.46
N PHE A 115 4.93 2.37 10.83
CA PHE A 115 5.39 1.11 11.39
C PHE A 115 4.77 -0.06 10.61
N THR A 116 5.59 -1.04 10.25
CA THR A 116 5.13 -2.28 9.61
C THR A 116 5.71 -3.47 10.34
N ALA A 117 4.86 -4.43 10.73
CA ALA A 117 5.25 -5.76 11.17
C ALA A 117 4.78 -6.78 10.13
N TYR A 118 5.67 -7.67 9.70
CA TYR A 118 5.39 -8.69 8.70
C TYR A 118 5.86 -10.05 9.21
N LEU A 119 4.95 -11.03 9.22
CA LEU A 119 5.20 -12.41 9.56
C LEU A 119 4.87 -13.29 8.35
N GLU A 120 5.77 -14.19 7.98
CA GLU A 120 5.57 -15.16 6.91
C GLU A 120 5.93 -16.56 7.41
N GLY A 121 5.11 -17.54 7.06
CA GLY A 121 5.37 -18.95 7.28
C GLY A 121 5.27 -19.72 5.96
N LYS A 122 6.18 -20.67 5.76
CA LYS A 122 6.19 -21.58 4.61
C LYS A 122 6.28 -23.01 5.10
N LYS A 123 5.46 -23.89 4.52
CA LYS A 123 5.48 -25.32 4.82
C LYS A 123 5.23 -26.14 3.56
N TYR A 124 6.15 -27.06 3.28
CA TYR A 124 6.00 -28.09 2.25
C TYR A 124 5.38 -29.36 2.83
N PHE A 125 4.43 -29.92 2.11
CA PHE A 125 3.73 -31.16 2.44
C PHE A 125 4.13 -32.21 1.39
N SER A 126 5.01 -33.13 1.77
CA SER A 126 5.56 -34.13 0.85
C SER A 126 4.50 -35.07 0.29
N GLU A 127 3.51 -35.46 1.08
CA GLU A 127 2.41 -36.33 0.65
C GLU A 127 1.49 -35.69 -0.39
N LEU A 128 1.40 -34.36 -0.39
CA LEU A 128 0.57 -33.59 -1.32
C LEU A 128 1.38 -33.00 -2.48
N GLU A 129 2.72 -33.15 -2.46
CA GLU A 129 3.64 -32.47 -3.39
C GLU A 129 3.34 -30.97 -3.53
N GLY A 130 2.94 -30.33 -2.42
CA GLY A 130 2.51 -28.97 -2.39
C GLY A 130 3.09 -28.19 -1.24
N SER A 131 3.10 -26.85 -1.32
CA SER A 131 3.51 -25.98 -0.24
C SER A 131 2.51 -24.87 0.05
N LEU A 132 2.31 -24.61 1.33
CA LEU A 132 1.54 -23.47 1.83
C LEU A 132 2.50 -22.34 2.18
N GLU A 133 2.26 -21.16 1.62
CA GLU A 133 2.84 -19.90 2.06
C GLU A 133 1.72 -19.06 2.67
N THR A 134 1.92 -18.59 3.89
CA THR A 134 0.97 -17.72 4.59
C THR A 134 1.69 -16.52 5.13
N SER A 135 1.08 -15.34 5.03
CA SER A 135 1.65 -14.15 5.64
C SER A 135 0.61 -13.27 6.30
N TYR A 136 1.06 -12.53 7.30
CA TYR A 136 0.31 -11.47 7.96
C TYR A 136 1.14 -10.21 8.01
N ARG A 137 0.57 -9.08 7.59
CA ARG A 137 1.18 -7.76 7.69
C ARG A 137 0.28 -6.84 8.48
N PHE A 138 0.84 -6.24 9.52
CA PHE A 138 0.28 -5.11 10.23
C PHE A 138 0.99 -3.83 9.79
N PHE A 139 0.24 -2.78 9.57
CA PHE A 139 0.71 -1.43 9.29
C PHE A 139 0.02 -0.45 10.22
N ALA A 140 0.75 0.54 10.71
CA ALA A 140 0.19 1.67 11.44
C ALA A 140 0.98 2.94 11.15
N ASP A 141 0.32 4.10 11.26
CA ASP A 141 0.97 5.39 11.20
C ASP A 141 0.44 6.36 12.27
N ASN A 142 1.04 7.55 12.32
CA ASN A 142 0.66 8.61 13.25
C ASN A 142 -0.56 9.44 12.83
N SER A 143 -1.30 8.99 11.82
CA SER A 143 -2.59 9.55 11.38
C SER A 143 -3.75 8.58 11.63
N ASP A 144 -3.61 7.68 12.64
CA ASP A 144 -4.59 6.67 13.05
C ASP A 144 -4.95 5.64 11.96
N LEU A 145 -4.24 5.64 10.83
CA LEU A 145 -4.43 4.63 9.81
C LEU A 145 -3.73 3.32 10.22
N GLN A 146 -4.53 2.28 10.44
CA GLN A 146 -4.07 0.93 10.76
C GLN A 146 -4.55 -0.03 9.68
N GLY A 147 -3.65 -0.87 9.20
CA GLY A 147 -3.92 -1.82 8.12
C GLY A 147 -3.52 -3.24 8.48
N HIS A 148 -4.37 -4.21 8.12
CA HIS A 148 -4.14 -5.63 8.31
C HIS A 148 -4.23 -6.34 6.97
N THR A 149 -3.21 -7.12 6.62
CA THR A 149 -3.21 -7.96 5.41
C THR A 149 -2.98 -9.42 5.82
N ILE A 150 -3.79 -10.31 5.30
CA ILE A 150 -3.56 -11.76 5.34
C ILE A 150 -3.43 -12.24 3.90
N GLU A 151 -2.45 -13.07 3.64
CA GLU A 151 -2.26 -13.69 2.33
C GLU A 151 -2.01 -15.19 2.49
N LEU A 152 -2.67 -15.98 1.64
CA LEU A 152 -2.55 -17.42 1.56
C LEU A 152 -2.24 -17.80 0.12
N LYS A 153 -1.18 -18.57 -0.08
CA LYS A 153 -0.80 -19.15 -1.36
C LYS A 153 -0.61 -20.63 -1.18
N TRP A 154 -1.15 -21.40 -2.10
CA TRP A 154 -0.87 -22.82 -2.20
C TRP A 154 -0.14 -23.10 -3.51
N LEU A 155 1.05 -23.70 -3.45
CA LEU A 155 1.80 -24.11 -4.63
C LEU A 155 1.62 -25.61 -4.80
N GLN A 156 0.96 -26.03 -5.87
CA GLN A 156 0.70 -27.43 -6.19
C GLN A 156 1.47 -27.84 -7.42
N ARG A 157 2.34 -28.81 -7.28
CA ARG A 157 2.95 -29.48 -8.42
C ARG A 157 1.93 -30.43 -9.06
N VAL A 158 1.78 -30.36 -10.38
CA VAL A 158 0.90 -31.21 -11.18
C VAL A 158 1.74 -31.88 -12.27
N GLY A 159 2.12 -33.11 -12.04
CA GLY A 159 3.11 -33.81 -12.88
C GLY A 159 4.48 -33.11 -12.82
N GLU A 160 5.26 -33.29 -13.90
CA GLU A 160 6.65 -32.81 -13.94
C GLU A 160 6.77 -31.33 -14.42
N LYS A 161 5.74 -30.84 -15.12
CA LYS A 161 5.86 -29.60 -15.90
C LYS A 161 4.94 -28.45 -15.47
N ILE A 162 4.03 -28.69 -14.56
CA ILE A 162 3.04 -27.66 -14.20
C ILE A 162 3.10 -27.39 -12.70
N VAL A 163 3.09 -26.11 -12.34
CA VAL A 163 2.81 -25.64 -10.97
C VAL A 163 1.60 -24.72 -11.01
N LEU A 164 0.59 -25.04 -10.19
CA LEU A 164 -0.59 -24.24 -9.96
C LEU A 164 -0.42 -23.49 -8.64
N GLN A 165 -0.75 -22.20 -8.63
CA GLN A 165 -0.62 -21.37 -7.45
C GLN A 165 -1.88 -20.53 -7.24
N PRO A 166 -2.97 -21.07 -6.63
CA PRO A 166 -4.05 -20.26 -6.12
C PRO A 166 -3.56 -19.32 -5.02
N LEU A 167 -4.15 -18.12 -5.01
CA LEU A 167 -3.86 -17.03 -4.08
C LEU A 167 -5.17 -16.48 -3.52
N TYR A 168 -5.20 -16.24 -2.22
CA TYR A 168 -6.18 -15.39 -1.57
C TYR A 168 -5.48 -14.34 -0.73
N ARG A 169 -5.84 -13.06 -0.91
CA ARG A 169 -5.36 -11.95 -0.10
C ARG A 169 -6.54 -11.13 0.39
N PHE A 170 -6.57 -10.87 1.68
CA PHE A 170 -7.51 -9.96 2.32
C PHE A 170 -6.77 -8.82 2.97
N TYR A 171 -7.25 -7.61 2.76
CA TYR A 171 -6.76 -6.40 3.41
C TYR A 171 -7.91 -5.63 4.01
N LYS A 172 -7.70 -5.04 5.18
CA LYS A 172 -8.61 -4.10 5.84
C LYS A 172 -7.79 -2.98 6.46
N GLN A 173 -8.29 -1.75 6.38
CA GLN A 173 -7.71 -0.60 7.08
C GLN A 173 -8.78 0.24 7.78
N SER A 174 -8.37 1.01 8.82
CA SER A 174 -9.11 2.17 9.33
C SER A 174 -8.91 3.37 8.42
N GLN A 175 -9.75 4.39 8.54
CA GLN A 175 -9.50 5.67 7.88
C GLN A 175 -8.41 6.49 8.59
N ALA A 176 -7.76 7.40 7.86
CA ALA A 176 -6.89 8.40 8.44
C ALA A 176 -7.73 9.48 9.16
N ASP A 177 -7.19 10.05 10.23
CA ASP A 177 -7.84 11.08 11.07
C ASP A 177 -8.25 12.34 10.31
N PHE A 178 -7.52 12.69 9.24
CA PHE A 178 -7.80 13.85 8.37
C PHE A 178 -8.59 13.48 7.09
N TYR A 179 -9.10 12.25 6.96
CA TYR A 179 -9.92 11.87 5.82
C TYR A 179 -11.33 12.44 5.92
N ASN A 180 -11.78 13.16 4.89
CA ASN A 180 -13.12 13.68 4.74
C ASN A 180 -13.56 13.58 3.27
N ILE A 181 -14.83 13.30 3.00
CA ILE A 181 -15.37 13.30 1.62
C ILE A 181 -15.60 14.72 1.08
N THR A 182 -15.89 15.68 1.98
CA THR A 182 -16.06 17.11 1.72
C THR A 182 -15.63 17.88 2.97
N LEU A 183 -15.35 19.16 2.84
CA LEU A 183 -15.07 20.02 3.99
C LEU A 183 -16.33 20.69 4.56
N ASP A 184 -17.49 20.52 3.92
CA ASP A 184 -18.74 21.09 4.39
C ASP A 184 -19.08 20.55 5.79
N GLY A 185 -19.38 21.47 6.71
CA GLY A 185 -19.71 21.15 8.09
C GLY A 185 -18.52 20.73 8.98
N THR A 186 -17.29 20.68 8.46
CA THR A 186 -16.10 20.34 9.27
C THR A 186 -15.52 21.50 10.05
N GLY A 187 -15.84 22.75 9.67
CA GLY A 187 -15.21 23.96 10.22
C GLY A 187 -13.77 24.18 9.72
N ILE A 188 -13.29 23.38 8.78
CA ILE A 188 -11.96 23.52 8.18
C ILE A 188 -12.03 24.55 7.05
N SER A 189 -11.18 25.57 7.10
CA SER A 189 -10.96 26.51 6.00
C SER A 189 -9.82 26.00 5.12
N PRO A 190 -10.09 25.61 3.86
CA PRO A 190 -9.07 25.06 2.97
C PRO A 190 -8.12 26.14 2.45
N SER A 191 -6.95 25.71 1.96
CA SER A 191 -5.95 26.58 1.32
C SER A 191 -5.78 26.20 -0.15
N LEU A 192 -5.66 27.19 -1.02
CA LEU A 192 -5.25 27.00 -2.41
C LEU A 192 -3.77 26.60 -2.54
N GLN A 193 -2.98 26.81 -1.50
CA GLN A 193 -1.56 26.46 -1.43
C GLN A 193 -1.30 25.65 -0.16
N PRO A 194 -1.53 24.33 -0.20
CA PRO A 194 -1.28 23.46 0.95
C PRO A 194 0.22 23.45 1.27
N ASN A 195 0.54 23.51 2.56
CA ASN A 195 1.90 23.65 3.06
C ASN A 195 2.33 22.54 4.04
N GLY A 196 1.50 21.52 4.20
CA GLY A 196 1.78 20.41 5.13
C GLY A 196 1.62 20.75 6.61
N ASN A 197 1.02 21.92 6.93
CA ASN A 197 0.65 22.33 8.29
C ASN A 197 -0.86 22.14 8.52
N THR A 198 -1.26 22.15 9.77
CA THR A 198 -2.69 22.09 10.16
C THR A 198 -3.51 23.28 9.62
N PRO A 199 -4.78 23.09 9.29
CA PRO A 199 -5.54 21.83 9.36
C PRO A 199 -5.20 20.87 8.22
N TYR A 200 -5.16 19.55 8.52
CA TYR A 200 -4.99 18.52 7.52
C TYR A 200 -6.34 18.03 6.98
N TYR A 201 -6.39 17.71 5.68
CA TYR A 201 -7.59 17.20 5.03
C TYR A 201 -7.27 16.52 3.70
N SER A 202 -8.02 15.47 3.37
CA SER A 202 -7.94 14.76 2.08
C SER A 202 -9.23 14.02 1.80
N ALA A 203 -9.68 14.03 0.53
CA ALA A 203 -10.76 13.16 0.05
C ALA A 203 -10.24 11.96 -0.77
N ASP A 204 -8.99 11.60 -0.61
CA ASP A 204 -8.43 10.42 -1.26
C ASP A 204 -9.03 9.15 -0.63
N TYR A 205 -9.88 8.43 -1.39
CA TYR A 205 -10.54 7.22 -0.94
C TYR A 205 -9.56 6.14 -0.42
N ARG A 206 -8.28 6.19 -0.80
CA ARG A 206 -7.23 5.30 -0.29
C ARG A 206 -6.93 5.51 1.20
N LEU A 207 -7.40 6.62 1.78
CA LEU A 207 -7.29 6.97 3.20
C LEU A 207 -8.56 6.66 3.99
N SER A 208 -9.63 6.22 3.34
CA SER A 208 -10.91 5.85 3.98
C SER A 208 -10.82 4.50 4.71
N ASP A 209 -11.81 4.20 5.55
CA ASP A 209 -12.02 2.82 6.03
C ASP A 209 -12.48 1.96 4.84
N LEU A 210 -11.66 0.97 4.49
CA LEU A 210 -11.92 0.08 3.37
C LEU A 210 -11.40 -1.34 3.62
N SER A 211 -11.90 -2.29 2.83
CA SER A 211 -11.35 -3.62 2.74
C SER A 211 -11.16 -4.04 1.29
N THR A 212 -10.17 -4.89 1.03
CA THR A 212 -9.95 -5.47 -0.28
C THR A 212 -9.85 -6.99 -0.21
N SER A 213 -10.32 -7.65 -1.26
CA SER A 213 -10.13 -9.09 -1.45
C SER A 213 -9.55 -9.33 -2.83
N THR A 214 -8.49 -10.12 -2.88
CA THR A 214 -7.89 -10.58 -4.13
C THR A 214 -7.96 -12.09 -4.21
N PHE A 215 -8.50 -12.58 -5.31
CA PHE A 215 -8.51 -13.99 -5.67
C PHE A 215 -7.66 -14.15 -6.93
N GLY A 216 -6.63 -14.96 -6.86
CA GLY A 216 -5.69 -15.17 -7.95
C GLY A 216 -5.41 -16.62 -8.22
N ILE A 217 -5.01 -16.91 -9.46
CA ILE A 217 -4.41 -18.18 -9.83
C ILE A 217 -3.24 -17.91 -10.79
N LYS A 218 -2.07 -18.46 -10.46
CA LYS A 218 -0.91 -18.48 -11.35
C LYS A 218 -0.66 -19.91 -11.81
N ILE A 219 -0.39 -20.08 -13.10
CA ILE A 219 -0.01 -21.34 -13.72
C ILE A 219 1.38 -21.14 -14.29
N THR A 220 2.34 -21.95 -13.84
CA THR A 220 3.69 -22.02 -14.42
C THR A 220 3.84 -23.31 -15.20
N TYR A 221 4.25 -23.20 -16.47
CA TYR A 221 4.56 -24.33 -17.34
C TYR A 221 6.06 -24.39 -17.65
N PHE A 222 6.73 -25.44 -17.23
CA PHE A 222 8.14 -25.72 -17.51
C PHE A 222 8.26 -26.49 -18.83
N LYS A 223 8.68 -25.83 -19.89
CA LYS A 223 8.94 -26.47 -21.18
C LYS A 223 10.22 -27.29 -21.11
N THR A 224 11.28 -26.75 -20.51
CA THR A 224 12.56 -27.38 -20.18
C THR A 224 12.97 -26.99 -18.78
N GLN A 225 14.14 -27.41 -18.29
CA GLN A 225 14.68 -26.95 -17.01
C GLN A 225 14.99 -25.44 -17.03
N ASP A 226 15.34 -24.91 -18.21
CA ASP A 226 15.82 -23.53 -18.38
C ASP A 226 14.73 -22.60 -18.96
N LEU A 227 13.56 -23.11 -19.38
CA LEU A 227 12.51 -22.32 -20.00
C LEU A 227 11.14 -22.58 -19.37
N SER A 228 10.56 -21.56 -18.80
CA SER A 228 9.20 -21.59 -18.27
C SER A 228 8.33 -20.43 -18.74
N PHE A 229 7.03 -20.62 -18.70
CA PHE A 229 6.00 -19.65 -19.02
C PHE A 229 5.02 -19.54 -17.85
N ASP A 230 4.63 -18.31 -17.52
CA ASP A 230 3.68 -17.99 -16.47
C ASP A 230 2.43 -17.34 -17.04
N LEU A 231 1.27 -17.75 -16.54
CA LEU A 231 0.00 -17.05 -16.70
C LEU A 231 -0.58 -16.80 -15.31
N SER A 232 -0.81 -15.52 -14.94
CA SER A 232 -1.55 -15.17 -13.74
C SER A 232 -2.86 -14.47 -14.10
N LEU A 233 -3.93 -14.84 -13.41
CA LEU A 233 -5.25 -14.21 -13.49
C LEU A 233 -5.68 -13.82 -12.08
N ASP A 234 -5.93 -12.53 -11.86
CA ASP A 234 -6.30 -11.99 -10.56
C ASP A 234 -7.60 -11.19 -10.64
N ARG A 235 -8.47 -11.35 -9.64
CA ARG A 235 -9.64 -10.53 -9.40
C ARG A 235 -9.44 -9.73 -8.13
N TYR A 236 -9.39 -8.41 -8.25
CA TYR A 236 -9.24 -7.46 -7.16
C TYR A 236 -10.56 -6.75 -6.92
N LEU A 237 -11.05 -6.78 -5.67
CA LEU A 237 -12.31 -6.20 -5.24
C LEU A 237 -12.05 -5.24 -4.09
N VAL A 238 -12.56 -4.00 -4.17
CA VAL A 238 -12.46 -3.01 -3.09
C VAL A 238 -13.84 -2.66 -2.57
N LYS A 239 -13.98 -2.55 -1.25
CA LYS A 239 -15.22 -2.19 -0.59
C LYS A 239 -14.95 -1.10 0.45
N GLY A 240 -15.64 0.04 0.33
CA GLY A 240 -15.73 1.07 1.36
C GLY A 240 -16.48 0.55 2.59
N ARG A 241 -16.09 0.99 3.79
CA ARG A 241 -16.63 0.55 5.07
C ARG A 241 -17.04 1.70 5.98
N ASP A 242 -16.69 2.94 5.63
CA ASP A 242 -17.01 4.16 6.39
C ASP A 242 -18.51 4.56 6.29
N GLY A 243 -19.24 3.99 5.34
CA GLY A 243 -20.67 4.25 5.13
C GLY A 243 -21.00 5.60 4.47
N VAL A 244 -19.99 6.41 4.17
CA VAL A 244 -20.15 7.76 3.58
C VAL A 244 -19.50 7.90 2.21
N THR A 245 -18.40 7.22 1.97
CA THR A 245 -17.71 7.23 0.67
C THR A 245 -18.48 6.41 -0.35
N ASP A 246 -18.79 7.01 -1.51
CA ASP A 246 -19.51 6.32 -2.58
C ASP A 246 -18.73 5.10 -3.08
N GLN A 247 -19.37 3.94 -3.11
CA GLN A 247 -18.76 2.68 -3.55
C GLN A 247 -18.20 2.76 -4.98
N ARG A 248 -18.72 3.65 -5.82
CA ARG A 248 -18.26 3.84 -7.21
C ARG A 248 -16.85 4.40 -7.35
N VAL A 249 -16.31 5.02 -6.28
CA VAL A 249 -14.92 5.53 -6.30
C VAL A 249 -13.89 4.42 -6.07
N TYR A 250 -14.31 3.26 -5.56
CA TYR A 250 -13.42 2.14 -5.32
C TYR A 250 -13.27 1.27 -6.57
N PRO A 251 -12.03 1.05 -7.05
CA PRO A 251 -11.80 0.28 -8.26
C PRO A 251 -11.96 -1.22 -8.03
N ASP A 252 -12.64 -1.87 -8.96
CA ASP A 252 -12.59 -3.31 -9.15
C ASP A 252 -11.71 -3.61 -10.36
N ALA A 253 -10.81 -4.59 -10.26
CA ALA A 253 -9.91 -4.93 -11.36
C ALA A 253 -9.86 -6.42 -11.65
N LYS A 254 -9.70 -6.75 -12.94
CA LYS A 254 -9.24 -8.06 -13.41
C LYS A 254 -7.86 -7.84 -14.02
N VAL A 255 -6.89 -8.59 -13.54
CA VAL A 255 -5.50 -8.45 -13.99
C VAL A 255 -5.07 -9.78 -14.62
N MET A 256 -4.48 -9.70 -15.80
CA MET A 256 -3.84 -10.84 -16.47
C MET A 256 -2.37 -10.49 -16.68
N THR A 257 -1.49 -11.39 -16.25
CA THR A 257 -0.05 -11.25 -16.43
C THR A 257 0.50 -12.47 -17.14
N LEU A 258 1.29 -12.23 -18.19
CA LEU A 258 2.06 -13.25 -18.89
C LEU A 258 3.55 -13.04 -18.60
N GLY A 259 4.25 -14.11 -18.31
CA GLY A 259 5.67 -14.10 -18.04
C GLY A 259 6.39 -15.22 -18.79
N MET A 260 7.67 -15.00 -19.07
CA MET A 260 8.59 -16.02 -19.58
C MET A 260 9.90 -15.87 -18.82
N GLN A 261 10.45 -16.98 -18.36
CA GLN A 261 11.78 -17.05 -17.77
C GLN A 261 12.63 -17.98 -18.60
N TRP A 262 13.81 -17.50 -18.99
CA TRP A 262 14.80 -18.29 -19.73
C TRP A 262 16.16 -18.10 -19.07
N GLU A 263 16.75 -19.21 -18.63
CA GLU A 263 18.12 -19.28 -18.09
C GLU A 263 19.05 -19.78 -19.21
N PHE A 264 20.23 -19.17 -19.35
CA PHE A 264 21.24 -19.49 -20.38
C PHE A 264 22.66 -19.50 -19.81
#